data_53316d971f5b4a3db60ee00409db25eb
#
_entry.id   53316d971f5b4a3db60ee00409db25eb
#
_cell.length_a   1.000
_cell.length_b   1.000
_cell.length_c   1.000
_cell.angle_alpha   90.00
_cell.angle_beta   90.00
_cell.angle_gamma   90.00
#
_symmetry.space_group_name_H-M   'P 1'
#
loop_
_entity.id
_entity.type
_entity.pdbx_description
1 polymer ?
#
loop_
_entity_poly.entity_id
_entity_poly.type
_entity_poly.pdbx_seq_one_letter_code
_entity_poly.pdbx_strand_id
1 'polypeptide(L)'
;MTAPADRRKALEILDAAVAAGARAHKVAELLDVGLSTLQRWRRQFAGVGDGLDRRKGSPRLVSHRLSDEERQRILLTCNEPEFAALPPGQIVPVLADRGLYNSFGEDFVYGSERSFYRVLHAHGQAHRRGRARPPQVPRPVPRMEARGPNQLWSWDITYLPTSVRGGGWLYLYLVIDVWSRKVVAWDVADREEAQIAADLVGRACLRERIGKGRRQPLILHADNGNAMRAATLESRLEELGVLRSFSRPRVSNDNPYSESLFRTVKYRPDYPRRPFRSKDEACLWVAGFVDWYNHQHRHSGIRFVTPAQRHSGEAIELCRHRARVYELARQRHPRRWSGSTRCWRQPSVVWINPPPPANANSPATLVMAA
;
A
#
# COMPACT_ATOMS: atom_id res chain seq x y z
N MET A 1 -27.56 -12.77 1.67
CA MET A 1 -28.44 -13.69 2.48
C MET A 1 -29.39 -14.38 1.54
N THR A 2 -29.53 -15.68 1.65
CA THR A 2 -30.40 -16.50 0.80
C THR A 2 -31.87 -16.16 1.09
N ALA A 3 -32.67 -15.92 0.05
CA ALA A 3 -34.09 -15.61 0.19
C ALA A 3 -34.90 -16.82 0.72
N PRO A 4 -36.05 -16.62 1.40
CA PRO A 4 -36.87 -17.72 1.89
C PRO A 4 -37.28 -18.70 0.80
N ALA A 5 -37.58 -18.21 -0.41
CA ALA A 5 -37.93 -19.07 -1.58
C ALA A 5 -36.78 -20.01 -1.95
N ASP A 6 -35.54 -19.52 -2.00
CA ASP A 6 -34.36 -20.33 -2.32
C ASP A 6 -34.08 -21.37 -1.23
N ARG A 7 -34.32 -21.01 0.04
CA ARG A 7 -34.16 -21.93 1.17
C ARG A 7 -35.18 -23.08 1.08
N ARG A 8 -36.42 -22.76 0.72
CA ARG A 8 -37.48 -23.76 0.53
C ARG A 8 -37.10 -24.74 -0.59
N LYS A 9 -36.68 -24.20 -1.74
CA LYS A 9 -36.23 -25.01 -2.88
C LYS A 9 -35.04 -25.92 -2.53
N ALA A 10 -34.07 -25.40 -1.77
CA ALA A 10 -32.91 -26.19 -1.31
C ALA A 10 -33.37 -27.37 -0.37
N LEU A 11 -34.36 -27.15 0.47
CA LEU A 11 -34.94 -28.19 1.32
C LEU A 11 -35.71 -29.23 0.51
N GLU A 12 -36.50 -28.82 -0.49
CA GLU A 12 -37.22 -29.72 -1.40
C GLU A 12 -36.24 -30.65 -2.15
N ILE A 13 -35.14 -30.07 -2.68
CA ILE A 13 -34.07 -30.85 -3.34
C ILE A 13 -33.43 -31.84 -2.33
N LEU A 14 -33.14 -31.40 -1.11
CA LEU A 14 -32.60 -32.29 -0.07
C LEU A 14 -33.55 -33.46 0.23
N ASP A 15 -34.83 -33.14 0.41
CA ASP A 15 -35.84 -34.15 0.77
C ASP A 15 -36.08 -35.17 -0.36
N ALA A 16 -36.18 -34.70 -1.60
CA ALA A 16 -36.29 -35.54 -2.77
C ALA A 16 -35.08 -36.47 -2.96
N ALA A 17 -33.88 -35.95 -2.80
CA ALA A 17 -32.67 -36.74 -2.93
C ALA A 17 -32.51 -37.79 -1.80
N VAL A 18 -32.87 -37.42 -0.58
CA VAL A 18 -32.85 -38.35 0.57
C VAL A 18 -33.91 -39.45 0.40
N ALA A 19 -35.10 -39.10 -0.10
CA ALA A 19 -36.13 -40.09 -0.42
C ALA A 19 -35.68 -41.06 -1.53
N ALA A 20 -34.83 -40.61 -2.45
CA ALA A 20 -34.20 -41.45 -3.48
C ALA A 20 -32.98 -42.25 -2.96
N GLY A 21 -32.70 -42.24 -1.65
CA GLY A 21 -31.61 -42.99 -1.03
C GLY A 21 -30.27 -42.28 -0.87
N ALA A 22 -30.18 -40.99 -1.22
CA ALA A 22 -28.96 -40.26 -1.06
C ALA A 22 -28.68 -39.87 0.42
N ARG A 23 -27.40 -39.82 0.81
CA ARG A 23 -27.02 -39.38 2.16
C ARG A 23 -27.12 -37.87 2.26
N ALA A 24 -27.87 -37.37 3.24
CA ALA A 24 -28.13 -35.91 3.44
C ALA A 24 -26.88 -35.05 3.43
N HIS A 25 -25.74 -35.51 3.99
CA HIS A 25 -24.49 -34.73 4.00
C HIS A 25 -23.89 -34.60 2.60
N LYS A 26 -24.04 -35.57 1.71
CA LYS A 26 -23.55 -35.49 0.33
C LYS A 26 -24.41 -34.54 -0.51
N VAL A 27 -25.71 -34.51 -0.27
CA VAL A 27 -26.59 -33.52 -0.91
C VAL A 27 -26.29 -32.11 -0.44
N ALA A 28 -26.02 -31.93 0.87
CA ALA A 28 -25.64 -30.68 1.43
C ALA A 28 -24.31 -30.14 0.83
N GLU A 29 -23.34 -31.04 0.63
CA GLU A 29 -22.05 -30.72 -0.04
C GLU A 29 -22.25 -30.25 -1.49
N LEU A 30 -23.12 -30.95 -2.26
CA LEU A 30 -23.45 -30.56 -3.63
C LEU A 30 -24.20 -29.21 -3.73
N LEU A 31 -25.01 -28.91 -2.72
CA LEU A 31 -25.71 -27.62 -2.64
C LEU A 31 -24.81 -26.46 -2.13
N ASP A 32 -23.56 -26.74 -1.78
CA ASP A 32 -22.63 -25.82 -1.12
C ASP A 32 -23.23 -25.15 0.13
N VAL A 33 -24.02 -25.91 0.91
CA VAL A 33 -24.68 -25.46 2.11
C VAL A 33 -24.47 -26.44 3.24
N GLY A 34 -23.92 -25.99 4.36
CA GLY A 34 -23.71 -26.89 5.51
C GLY A 34 -25.00 -27.53 6.00
N LEU A 35 -24.96 -28.85 6.33
CA LEU A 35 -26.12 -29.65 6.77
C LEU A 35 -26.83 -29.00 7.98
N SER A 36 -26.10 -28.44 8.92
CA SER A 36 -26.64 -27.71 10.08
C SER A 36 -27.45 -26.45 9.65
N THR A 37 -27.07 -25.83 8.53
CA THR A 37 -27.81 -24.69 7.95
C THR A 37 -29.14 -25.17 7.34
N LEU A 38 -29.13 -26.26 6.60
CA LEU A 38 -30.34 -26.86 6.04
C LEU A 38 -31.29 -27.31 7.16
N GLN A 39 -30.78 -27.94 8.21
CA GLN A 39 -31.60 -28.33 9.39
C GLN A 39 -32.20 -27.10 10.11
N ARG A 40 -31.45 -25.99 10.18
CA ARG A 40 -31.96 -24.73 10.72
C ARG A 40 -33.06 -24.15 9.83
N TRP A 41 -32.86 -24.11 8.51
CA TRP A 41 -33.90 -23.67 7.58
C TRP A 41 -35.17 -24.52 7.68
N ARG A 42 -35.05 -25.85 7.80
CA ARG A 42 -36.19 -26.74 8.02
C ARG A 42 -36.98 -26.33 9.27
N ARG A 43 -36.30 -26.04 10.38
CA ARG A 43 -36.97 -25.55 11.60
C ARG A 43 -37.64 -24.19 11.41
N GLN A 44 -37.12 -23.34 10.55
CA GLN A 44 -37.72 -22.03 10.25
C GLN A 44 -39.02 -22.14 9.42
N PHE A 45 -39.20 -23.22 8.68
CA PHE A 45 -40.42 -23.53 7.93
C PHE A 45 -41.36 -24.49 8.66
N ALA A 46 -41.00 -25.01 9.82
CA ALA A 46 -41.87 -25.89 10.60
C ALA A 46 -43.11 -25.16 11.16
N GLY A 47 -44.27 -25.77 11.07
CA GLY A 47 -45.54 -25.17 11.45
C GLY A 47 -45.95 -24.03 10.50
N VAL A 48 -46.35 -22.89 11.06
CA VAL A 48 -46.75 -21.67 10.32
C VAL A 48 -45.56 -20.77 10.03
N GLY A 49 -44.32 -21.32 10.02
CA GLY A 49 -43.09 -20.56 9.83
C GLY A 49 -42.94 -20.01 8.41
N ASP A 50 -42.57 -18.71 8.30
CA ASP A 50 -42.38 -17.99 7.05
C ASP A 50 -40.98 -18.12 6.44
N GLY A 51 -40.10 -18.91 7.10
CA GLY A 51 -38.70 -19.08 6.68
C GLY A 51 -37.79 -17.85 6.86
N LEU A 52 -38.27 -16.79 7.53
CA LEU A 52 -37.47 -15.59 7.78
C LEU A 52 -36.44 -15.81 8.90
N ASP A 53 -35.26 -15.23 8.70
CA ASP A 53 -34.19 -15.28 9.70
C ASP A 53 -34.35 -14.13 10.70
N ARG A 54 -35.08 -14.39 11.77
CA ARG A 54 -35.40 -13.41 12.82
C ARG A 54 -34.23 -13.08 13.76
N ARG A 55 -33.05 -13.66 13.54
CA ARG A 55 -31.85 -13.35 14.35
C ARG A 55 -31.32 -11.93 14.09
N LYS A 56 -31.57 -11.35 12.91
CA LYS A 56 -31.32 -9.93 12.62
C LYS A 56 -32.63 -9.18 12.79
N GLY A 57 -32.62 -8.22 13.71
CA GLY A 57 -33.77 -7.33 13.93
C GLY A 57 -34.52 -7.54 15.23
N SER A 58 -34.32 -8.63 15.99
CA SER A 58 -34.75 -8.64 17.38
C SER A 58 -33.97 -7.61 18.18
N PRO A 59 -34.60 -6.60 18.75
CA PRO A 59 -33.94 -5.70 19.68
C PRO A 59 -33.46 -6.53 20.86
N ARG A 60 -32.18 -6.88 20.90
CA ARG A 60 -31.60 -7.44 22.12
C ARG A 60 -31.61 -6.36 23.15
N LEU A 61 -32.46 -6.52 24.16
CA LEU A 61 -32.34 -5.76 25.40
C LEU A 61 -31.00 -6.11 26.03
N VAL A 62 -30.02 -5.27 25.79
CA VAL A 62 -28.69 -5.39 26.36
C VAL A 62 -28.77 -4.68 27.71
N SER A 63 -28.79 -5.43 28.81
CA SER A 63 -28.96 -4.92 30.18
C SER A 63 -27.94 -3.85 30.60
N HIS A 64 -26.80 -3.78 29.91
CA HIS A 64 -25.71 -2.82 30.15
C HIS A 64 -25.60 -1.74 29.06
N ARG A 65 -26.66 -1.52 28.28
CA ARG A 65 -26.71 -0.45 27.28
C ARG A 65 -26.94 0.87 27.99
N LEU A 66 -26.08 1.85 27.73
CA LEU A 66 -26.29 3.20 28.22
C LEU A 66 -27.64 3.75 27.74
N SER A 67 -28.42 4.34 28.66
CA SER A 67 -29.63 5.07 28.32
C SER A 67 -29.33 6.33 27.49
N ASP A 68 -30.35 6.94 26.93
CA ASP A 68 -30.12 8.15 26.12
C ASP A 68 -29.77 9.34 27.04
N GLU A 69 -30.29 9.38 28.28
CA GLU A 69 -29.90 10.36 29.28
C GLU A 69 -28.43 10.21 29.70
N GLU A 70 -27.95 8.97 29.94
CA GLU A 70 -26.55 8.71 30.27
C GLU A 70 -25.61 9.13 29.12
N ARG A 71 -26.00 8.88 27.86
CA ARG A 71 -25.23 9.31 26.69
C ARG A 71 -25.17 10.83 26.58
N GLN A 72 -26.32 11.50 26.83
CA GLN A 72 -26.38 12.95 26.78
C GLN A 72 -25.52 13.57 27.86
N ARG A 73 -25.54 13.00 29.07
CA ARG A 73 -24.70 13.45 30.20
C ARG A 73 -23.20 13.30 29.85
N ILE A 74 -22.77 12.16 29.32
CA ILE A 74 -21.37 11.97 28.82
C ILE A 74 -21.03 13.08 27.82
N LEU A 75 -21.94 13.40 26.91
CA LEU A 75 -21.68 14.40 25.88
C LEU A 75 -21.55 15.80 26.48
N LEU A 76 -22.46 16.18 27.40
CA LEU A 76 -22.43 17.46 28.11
C LEU A 76 -21.14 17.62 28.90
N THR A 77 -20.80 16.64 29.74
CA THR A 77 -19.58 16.64 30.54
C THR A 77 -18.33 16.77 29.64
N CYS A 78 -18.26 16.02 28.56
CA CYS A 78 -17.14 16.14 27.64
C CYS A 78 -17.03 17.51 26.97
N ASN A 79 -18.12 18.28 26.88
CA ASN A 79 -18.16 19.60 26.26
C ASN A 79 -18.05 20.76 27.27
N GLU A 80 -17.93 20.47 28.54
CA GLU A 80 -17.65 21.51 29.54
C GLU A 80 -16.32 22.21 29.22
N PRO A 81 -16.16 23.50 29.50
CA PRO A 81 -14.94 24.25 29.17
C PRO A 81 -13.66 23.59 29.68
N GLU A 82 -13.70 22.95 30.84
CA GLU A 82 -12.59 22.24 31.44
C GLU A 82 -12.20 21.00 30.66
N PHE A 83 -13.16 20.25 30.14
CA PHE A 83 -12.95 18.97 29.47
C PHE A 83 -12.93 19.06 27.94
N ALA A 84 -13.36 20.16 27.38
CA ALA A 84 -13.55 20.31 25.94
C ALA A 84 -12.27 20.06 25.11
N ALA A 85 -11.08 20.29 25.67
CA ALA A 85 -9.81 20.05 25.04
C ALA A 85 -9.18 18.67 25.37
N LEU A 86 -9.75 17.92 26.31
CA LEU A 86 -9.19 16.68 26.83
C LEU A 86 -9.79 15.44 26.14
N PRO A 87 -9.00 14.39 25.89
CA PRO A 87 -9.52 13.12 25.43
C PRO A 87 -10.19 12.34 26.57
N PRO A 88 -11.15 11.43 26.29
CA PRO A 88 -11.79 10.59 27.30
C PRO A 88 -10.86 9.87 28.26
N GLY A 89 -9.67 9.43 27.78
CA GLY A 89 -8.66 8.81 28.62
C GLY A 89 -8.07 9.71 29.72
N GLN A 90 -8.28 11.02 29.63
CA GLN A 90 -7.92 11.99 30.69
C GLN A 90 -9.15 12.44 31.49
N ILE A 91 -10.32 12.55 30.84
CA ILE A 91 -11.56 12.97 31.48
C ILE A 91 -12.03 11.94 32.53
N VAL A 92 -12.07 10.65 32.13
CA VAL A 92 -12.59 9.59 33.02
C VAL A 92 -11.85 9.47 34.33
N PRO A 93 -10.50 9.46 34.39
CA PRO A 93 -9.75 9.48 35.64
C PRO A 93 -10.06 10.71 36.50
N VAL A 94 -10.14 11.91 35.91
CA VAL A 94 -10.48 13.14 36.65
C VAL A 94 -11.87 13.05 37.28
N LEU A 95 -12.84 12.50 36.54
CA LEU A 95 -14.19 12.28 37.10
C LEU A 95 -14.17 11.25 38.23
N ALA A 96 -13.34 10.21 38.12
CA ALA A 96 -13.18 9.23 39.18
C ALA A 96 -12.56 9.85 40.45
N ASP A 97 -11.51 10.65 40.31
CA ASP A 97 -10.84 11.36 41.41
C ASP A 97 -11.78 12.32 42.15
N ARG A 98 -12.75 12.89 41.44
CA ARG A 98 -13.77 13.77 42.00
C ARG A 98 -14.98 13.03 42.61
N GLY A 99 -15.00 11.71 42.56
CA GLY A 99 -16.13 10.90 42.97
C GLY A 99 -17.36 11.01 42.05
N LEU A 100 -17.21 11.58 40.86
CA LEU A 100 -18.29 11.78 39.89
C LEU A 100 -18.40 10.64 38.86
N TYR A 101 -17.59 9.59 38.99
CA TYR A 101 -17.57 8.46 38.10
C TYR A 101 -18.21 7.21 38.73
N ASN A 102 -19.17 6.59 38.06
CA ASN A 102 -19.84 5.36 38.48
C ASN A 102 -20.49 5.39 39.89
N SER A 103 -20.79 6.54 40.45
CA SER A 103 -21.48 6.65 41.74
C SER A 103 -23.01 6.86 41.57
N PHE A 104 -23.81 6.57 42.59
CA PHE A 104 -25.25 6.71 42.52
C PHE A 104 -25.65 8.15 42.83
N GLY A 105 -26.37 8.85 41.92
CA GLY A 105 -26.86 10.21 42.08
C GLY A 105 -27.13 10.90 40.75
N GLU A 106 -27.78 12.09 40.78
CA GLU A 106 -28.18 12.81 39.56
C GLU A 106 -26.99 13.41 38.76
N ASP A 107 -25.84 13.64 39.40
CA ASP A 107 -24.68 14.29 38.81
C ASP A 107 -23.58 13.33 38.31
N PHE A 108 -23.82 12.02 38.34
CA PHE A 108 -22.82 11.02 38.02
C PHE A 108 -22.79 10.61 36.56
N VAL A 109 -21.58 10.38 36.04
CA VAL A 109 -21.33 10.00 34.65
C VAL A 109 -20.96 8.53 34.59
N TYR A 110 -21.75 7.75 33.86
CA TYR A 110 -21.55 6.31 33.70
C TYR A 110 -20.80 5.96 32.43
N GLY A 111 -19.93 4.96 32.53
CA GLY A 111 -19.35 4.30 31.40
C GLY A 111 -17.82 4.28 31.38
N SER A 112 -17.27 3.25 30.75
CA SER A 112 -15.82 3.14 30.54
C SER A 112 -15.34 4.20 29.55
N GLU A 113 -14.04 4.50 29.53
CA GLU A 113 -13.39 5.36 28.51
C GLU A 113 -13.86 5.00 27.09
N ARG A 114 -13.99 3.69 26.81
CA ARG A 114 -14.48 3.19 25.53
C ARG A 114 -15.94 3.60 25.23
N SER A 115 -16.77 3.76 26.25
CA SER A 115 -18.13 4.24 26.12
C SER A 115 -18.16 5.72 25.78
N PHE A 116 -17.31 6.53 26.42
CA PHE A 116 -17.13 7.93 26.10
C PHE A 116 -16.69 8.12 24.63
N TYR A 117 -15.67 7.37 24.18
CA TYR A 117 -15.25 7.41 22.78
C TYR A 117 -16.39 7.04 21.83
N ARG A 118 -17.21 6.03 22.13
CA ARG A 118 -18.35 5.63 21.29
C ARG A 118 -19.40 6.74 21.19
N VAL A 119 -19.72 7.39 22.31
CA VAL A 119 -20.68 8.50 22.34
C VAL A 119 -20.15 9.67 21.52
N LEU A 120 -18.92 10.10 21.74
CA LEU A 120 -18.30 11.19 20.98
C LEU A 120 -18.21 10.86 19.48
N HIS A 121 -17.89 9.61 19.12
CA HIS A 121 -17.85 9.18 17.72
C HIS A 121 -19.24 9.25 17.06
N ALA A 122 -20.28 8.81 17.76
CA ALA A 122 -21.67 8.86 17.27
C ALA A 122 -22.14 10.30 17.00
N HIS A 123 -21.59 11.29 17.72
CA HIS A 123 -21.90 12.72 17.57
C HIS A 123 -20.85 13.50 16.75
N GLY A 124 -19.93 12.80 16.04
CA GLY A 124 -18.90 13.45 15.22
C GLY A 124 -17.83 14.21 16.00
N GLN A 125 -17.74 13.99 17.32
CA GLN A 125 -16.84 14.70 18.25
C GLN A 125 -15.61 13.85 18.67
N ALA A 126 -15.37 12.71 18.05
CA ALA A 126 -14.27 11.82 18.37
C ALA A 126 -12.90 12.29 17.84
N HIS A 127 -12.84 13.41 17.14
CA HIS A 127 -11.60 14.01 16.68
C HIS A 127 -10.78 14.60 17.83
N ARG A 128 -9.49 14.85 17.59
CA ARG A 128 -8.61 15.48 18.58
C ARG A 128 -9.26 16.77 19.10
N ARG A 129 -9.58 16.79 20.37
CA ARG A 129 -10.13 17.93 21.10
C ARG A 129 -8.93 18.84 21.43
N GLY A 130 -8.93 20.07 20.96
CA GLY A 130 -7.83 21.02 21.11
C GLY A 130 -7.38 21.61 19.77
N ARG A 131 -6.25 22.33 19.73
CA ARG A 131 -5.67 22.93 18.52
C ARG A 131 -5.08 21.84 17.58
N ALA A 132 -5.80 20.79 17.28
CA ALA A 132 -5.44 19.86 16.24
C ALA A 132 -5.61 20.55 14.88
N ARG A 133 -4.61 20.42 14.01
CA ARG A 133 -4.80 20.78 12.59
C ARG A 133 -5.99 19.97 12.07
N PRO A 134 -6.92 20.62 11.31
CA PRO A 134 -8.00 19.88 10.68
C PRO A 134 -7.43 18.69 9.91
N PRO A 135 -8.16 17.56 9.81
CA PRO A 135 -7.70 16.42 9.05
C PRO A 135 -7.35 16.89 7.64
N GLN A 136 -6.10 16.67 7.24
CA GLN A 136 -5.70 17.00 5.88
C GLN A 136 -6.54 16.15 4.93
N VAL A 137 -7.17 16.80 3.97
CA VAL A 137 -7.86 16.08 2.88
C VAL A 137 -6.87 15.08 2.29
N PRO A 138 -7.23 13.79 2.24
CA PRO A 138 -6.32 12.78 1.70
C PRO A 138 -5.92 13.19 0.28
N ARG A 139 -4.63 13.45 0.07
CA ARG A 139 -4.14 13.74 -1.28
C ARG A 139 -4.33 12.51 -2.16
N PRO A 140 -4.71 12.70 -3.43
CA PRO A 140 -4.87 11.57 -4.34
C PRO A 140 -3.57 10.78 -4.43
N VAL A 141 -3.70 9.47 -4.52
CA VAL A 141 -2.56 8.55 -4.67
C VAL A 141 -1.89 8.84 -6.00
N PRO A 142 -0.58 9.18 -6.07
CA PRO A 142 0.11 9.37 -7.33
C PRO A 142 0.20 8.02 -8.05
N ARG A 143 -0.53 7.86 -9.14
CA ARG A 143 -0.53 6.66 -9.97
C ARG A 143 0.17 6.94 -11.28
N MET A 144 1.23 6.20 -11.54
CA MET A 144 2.02 6.36 -12.76
C MET A 144 2.39 5.00 -13.31
N GLU A 145 2.41 4.90 -14.63
CA GLU A 145 2.82 3.69 -15.32
C GLU A 145 3.98 3.95 -16.29
N ALA A 146 4.81 2.93 -16.47
CA ALA A 146 5.82 2.88 -17.52
C ALA A 146 5.60 1.62 -18.37
N ARG A 147 5.60 1.77 -19.67
CA ARG A 147 5.46 0.70 -20.68
C ARG A 147 6.73 0.48 -21.49
N GLY A 148 7.74 1.28 -21.25
CA GLY A 148 9.04 1.24 -21.90
C GLY A 148 10.09 2.01 -21.10
N PRO A 149 11.37 1.95 -21.53
CA PRO A 149 12.44 2.68 -20.91
C PRO A 149 12.26 4.19 -21.05
N ASN A 150 12.78 4.94 -20.10
CA ASN A 150 12.80 6.40 -20.12
C ASN A 150 11.42 7.06 -20.21
N GLN A 151 10.39 6.45 -19.60
CA GLN A 151 9.05 7.04 -19.45
C GLN A 151 8.81 7.50 -18.02
N LEU A 152 9.36 6.80 -17.05
CA LEU A 152 9.22 7.10 -15.64
C LEU A 152 10.53 6.80 -14.91
N TRP A 153 11.14 7.81 -14.36
CA TRP A 153 12.28 7.70 -13.47
C TRP A 153 11.85 7.95 -12.03
N SER A 154 12.45 7.25 -11.12
CA SER A 154 12.38 7.49 -9.68
C SER A 154 13.75 7.91 -9.21
N TRP A 155 13.84 8.92 -8.34
CA TRP A 155 15.09 9.33 -7.76
C TRP A 155 14.96 9.62 -6.28
N ASP A 156 16.09 9.51 -5.60
CA ASP A 156 16.16 9.75 -4.17
C ASP A 156 17.62 9.90 -3.72
N ILE A 157 17.82 10.37 -2.49
CA ILE A 157 19.12 10.59 -1.89
C ILE A 157 19.27 9.69 -0.68
N THR A 158 20.40 8.99 -0.55
CA THR A 158 20.72 8.23 0.65
C THR A 158 22.08 8.62 1.21
N TYR A 159 22.29 8.31 2.48
CA TYR A 159 23.50 8.65 3.22
C TYR A 159 24.50 7.49 3.20
N LEU A 160 25.78 7.83 2.93
CA LEU A 160 26.94 6.96 3.05
C LEU A 160 27.78 7.46 4.22
N PRO A 161 28.12 6.60 5.20
CA PRO A 161 28.94 7.03 6.34
C PRO A 161 30.36 7.36 5.87
N THR A 162 30.92 8.47 6.37
CA THR A 162 32.30 8.86 6.07
C THR A 162 33.07 9.22 7.33
N SER A 163 34.38 8.98 7.31
CA SER A 163 35.33 9.46 8.33
C SER A 163 35.97 10.80 8.03
N VAL A 164 35.61 11.41 6.90
CA VAL A 164 36.10 12.76 6.54
C VAL A 164 35.67 13.76 7.59
N ARG A 165 36.57 14.68 7.97
CA ARG A 165 36.32 15.72 8.99
C ARG A 165 35.83 15.19 10.35
N GLY A 166 36.31 14.04 10.78
CA GLY A 166 35.92 13.46 12.07
C GLY A 166 34.62 12.65 12.08
N GLY A 167 34.04 12.41 10.90
CA GLY A 167 32.80 11.62 10.71
C GLY A 167 31.66 12.46 10.13
N GLY A 168 30.65 11.79 9.64
CA GLY A 168 29.49 12.42 9.02
C GLY A 168 28.91 11.57 7.88
N TRP A 169 28.36 12.28 6.91
CA TRP A 169 27.66 11.63 5.79
C TRP A 169 28.09 12.23 4.46
N LEU A 170 28.30 11.36 3.46
CA LEU A 170 28.22 11.71 2.05
C LEU A 170 26.82 11.41 1.54
N TYR A 171 26.39 12.16 0.56
CA TYR A 171 25.06 12.10 -0.03
C TYR A 171 25.15 11.38 -1.37
N LEU A 172 24.53 10.20 -1.45
CA LEU A 172 24.44 9.43 -2.69
C LEU A 172 23.11 9.73 -3.37
N TYR A 173 23.17 10.39 -4.50
CA TYR A 173 22.06 10.64 -5.41
C TYR A 173 21.94 9.46 -6.38
N LEU A 174 20.76 8.89 -6.51
CA LEU A 174 20.51 7.81 -7.47
C LEU A 174 19.22 8.07 -8.26
N VAL A 175 19.31 7.91 -9.57
CA VAL A 175 18.17 7.96 -10.49
C VAL A 175 18.00 6.59 -11.14
N ILE A 176 16.84 5.99 -11.02
CA ILE A 176 16.49 4.68 -11.53
C ILE A 176 15.36 4.77 -12.55
N ASP A 177 15.50 4.11 -13.68
CA ASP A 177 14.40 3.88 -14.62
C ASP A 177 13.46 2.81 -14.06
N VAL A 178 12.21 3.20 -13.81
CA VAL A 178 11.22 2.35 -13.12
C VAL A 178 10.85 1.11 -13.93
N TRP A 179 10.85 1.20 -15.26
CA TRP A 179 10.49 0.08 -16.11
C TRP A 179 11.59 -0.98 -16.19
N SER A 180 12.82 -0.55 -16.43
CA SER A 180 13.96 -1.46 -16.60
C SER A 180 14.71 -1.78 -15.30
N ARG A 181 14.57 -0.98 -14.26
CA ARG A 181 15.37 -0.98 -13.02
C ARG A 181 16.80 -0.49 -13.21
N LYS A 182 17.18 0.02 -14.39
CA LYS A 182 18.50 0.53 -14.64
C LYS A 182 18.77 1.79 -13.83
N VAL A 183 19.90 1.85 -13.13
CA VAL A 183 20.41 3.10 -12.60
C VAL A 183 20.93 3.91 -13.79
N VAL A 184 20.22 4.98 -14.14
CA VAL A 184 20.52 5.85 -15.29
C VAL A 184 21.49 6.96 -14.94
N ALA A 185 21.50 7.38 -13.66
CA ALA A 185 22.46 8.35 -13.15
C ALA A 185 22.70 8.20 -11.66
N TRP A 186 23.87 8.61 -11.23
CA TRP A 186 24.27 8.69 -9.83
C TRP A 186 25.34 9.77 -9.62
N ASP A 187 25.43 10.26 -8.38
CA ASP A 187 26.49 11.17 -7.94
C ASP A 187 26.69 11.01 -6.43
N VAL A 188 27.90 11.32 -5.94
CA VAL A 188 28.23 11.38 -4.52
C VAL A 188 28.68 12.79 -4.19
N ALA A 189 28.05 13.42 -3.20
CA ALA A 189 28.32 14.79 -2.81
C ALA A 189 28.56 14.90 -1.30
N ASP A 190 29.20 16.00 -0.90
CA ASP A 190 29.45 16.33 0.51
C ASP A 190 28.24 16.98 1.19
N ARG A 191 27.24 17.38 0.42
CA ARG A 191 26.04 18.08 0.87
C ARG A 191 24.84 17.80 -0.02
N GLU A 192 23.66 18.02 0.51
CA GLU A 192 22.41 17.95 -0.24
C GLU A 192 22.10 19.30 -0.86
N GLU A 193 22.17 19.38 -2.20
CA GLU A 193 21.91 20.61 -2.96
C GLU A 193 21.06 20.34 -4.21
N ALA A 194 20.18 21.28 -4.50
CA ALA A 194 19.31 21.23 -5.68
C ALA A 194 20.10 21.36 -7.00
N GLN A 195 21.20 22.13 -7.02
CA GLN A 195 22.05 22.27 -8.19
C GLN A 195 22.69 20.95 -8.59
N ILE A 196 23.18 20.16 -7.63
CA ILE A 196 23.76 18.83 -7.89
C ILE A 196 22.69 17.90 -8.51
N ALA A 197 21.46 17.95 -8.00
CA ALA A 197 20.34 17.19 -8.55
C ALA A 197 20.00 17.63 -9.98
N ALA A 198 19.96 18.94 -10.25
CA ALA A 198 19.67 19.51 -11.56
C ALA A 198 20.73 19.09 -12.60
N ASP A 199 22.01 19.18 -12.23
CA ASP A 199 23.14 18.78 -13.09
C ASP A 199 23.13 17.27 -13.34
N LEU A 200 22.85 16.46 -12.32
CA LEU A 200 22.75 15.01 -12.43
C LEU A 200 21.64 14.62 -13.41
N VAL A 201 20.44 15.15 -13.25
CA VAL A 201 19.31 14.88 -14.15
C VAL A 201 19.60 15.38 -15.56
N GLY A 202 20.22 16.55 -15.70
CA GLY A 202 20.65 17.09 -16.99
C GLY A 202 21.60 16.12 -17.72
N ARG A 203 22.66 15.65 -17.05
CA ARG A 203 23.60 14.66 -17.59
C ARG A 203 22.91 13.34 -17.95
N ALA A 204 21.95 12.88 -17.10
CA ALA A 204 21.17 11.68 -17.36
C ALA A 204 20.32 11.82 -18.63
N CYS A 205 19.62 12.93 -18.78
CA CYS A 205 18.80 13.22 -19.97
C CYS A 205 19.63 13.27 -21.25
N LEU A 206 20.82 13.89 -21.22
CA LEU A 206 21.73 13.90 -22.36
C LEU A 206 22.18 12.49 -22.74
N ARG A 207 22.58 11.66 -21.77
CA ARG A 207 23.03 10.28 -21.98
C ARG A 207 21.93 9.40 -22.56
N GLU A 208 20.71 9.54 -22.06
CA GLU A 208 19.54 8.75 -22.49
C GLU A 208 18.78 9.42 -23.66
N ARG A 209 19.33 10.50 -24.24
CA ARG A 209 18.76 11.25 -25.38
C ARG A 209 17.34 11.73 -25.13
N ILE A 210 17.12 12.29 -23.94
CA ILE A 210 15.84 12.84 -23.52
C ILE A 210 15.89 14.37 -23.68
N GLY A 211 14.87 14.95 -24.30
CA GLY A 211 14.73 16.39 -24.49
C GLY A 211 13.32 16.79 -24.84
N LYS A 212 13.09 18.09 -24.98
CA LYS A 212 11.80 18.68 -25.40
C LYS A 212 11.33 18.08 -26.74
N GLY A 213 10.03 17.95 -26.89
CA GLY A 213 9.43 17.46 -28.14
C GLY A 213 9.25 15.95 -28.23
N ARG A 214 9.59 15.19 -27.20
CA ARG A 214 9.23 13.78 -27.17
C ARG A 214 7.71 13.62 -27.13
N ARG A 215 7.18 12.68 -27.95
CA ARG A 215 5.75 12.33 -27.94
C ARG A 215 5.24 11.94 -26.55
N GLN A 216 6.06 11.28 -25.76
CA GLN A 216 5.80 10.94 -24.37
C GLN A 216 6.89 11.54 -23.49
N PRO A 217 6.58 12.59 -22.72
CA PRO A 217 7.54 13.21 -21.81
C PRO A 217 7.98 12.22 -20.74
N LEU A 218 9.23 12.35 -20.29
CA LEU A 218 9.70 11.65 -19.10
C LEU A 218 9.02 12.22 -17.86
N ILE A 219 8.59 11.34 -16.96
CA ILE A 219 8.14 11.71 -15.62
C ILE A 219 9.28 11.41 -14.64
N LEU A 220 9.69 12.39 -13.86
CA LEU A 220 10.63 12.23 -12.75
C LEU A 220 9.86 12.24 -11.43
N HIS A 221 9.83 11.10 -10.77
CA HIS A 221 9.15 10.92 -9.49
C HIS A 221 10.16 10.97 -8.34
N ALA A 222 9.80 11.71 -7.28
CA ALA A 222 10.63 11.90 -6.10
C ALA A 222 9.79 11.88 -4.82
N ASP A 223 10.46 11.85 -3.69
CA ASP A 223 9.84 12.17 -2.42
C ASP A 223 9.65 13.71 -2.25
N ASN A 224 9.35 14.18 -1.05
CA ASN A 224 9.12 15.59 -0.77
C ASN A 224 10.34 16.30 -0.16
N GLY A 225 11.56 15.80 -0.39
CA GLY A 225 12.81 16.41 0.09
C GLY A 225 13.02 17.83 -0.41
N ASN A 226 13.80 18.62 0.33
CA ASN A 226 14.04 20.03 -0.02
C ASN A 226 14.73 20.20 -1.38
N ALA A 227 15.74 19.38 -1.68
CA ALA A 227 16.44 19.40 -2.97
C ALA A 227 15.51 19.07 -4.13
N MET A 228 14.49 18.25 -3.89
CA MET A 228 13.55 17.77 -4.89
C MET A 228 12.49 18.79 -5.26
N ARG A 229 12.24 19.75 -4.37
CA ARG A 229 11.22 20.82 -4.52
C ARG A 229 11.81 22.17 -4.88
N ALA A 230 13.11 22.27 -4.97
CA ALA A 230 13.78 23.54 -5.22
C ALA A 230 13.51 24.06 -6.64
N ALA A 231 13.36 25.39 -6.75
CA ALA A 231 13.12 26.08 -8.02
C ALA A 231 14.22 25.83 -9.07
N THR A 232 15.47 25.66 -8.64
CA THR A 232 16.61 25.36 -9.51
C THR A 232 16.40 24.03 -10.27
N LEU A 233 16.00 22.98 -9.56
CA LEU A 233 15.68 21.70 -10.20
C LEU A 233 14.43 21.82 -11.08
N GLU A 234 13.41 22.56 -10.64
CA GLU A 234 12.19 22.82 -11.39
C GLU A 234 12.47 23.43 -12.75
N SER A 235 13.18 24.58 -12.77
CA SER A 235 13.56 25.26 -14.02
C SER A 235 14.34 24.34 -14.97
N ARG A 236 15.26 23.52 -14.42
CA ARG A 236 16.03 22.58 -15.23
C ARG A 236 15.15 21.50 -15.86
N LEU A 237 14.19 20.97 -15.13
CA LEU A 237 13.24 19.96 -15.64
C LEU A 237 12.33 20.54 -16.73
N GLU A 238 11.87 21.78 -16.57
CA GLU A 238 11.08 22.48 -17.58
C GLU A 238 11.89 22.71 -18.87
N GLU A 239 13.18 23.09 -18.76
CA GLU A 239 14.07 23.21 -19.91
C GLU A 239 14.24 21.89 -20.65
N LEU A 240 14.26 20.77 -19.95
CA LEU A 240 14.42 19.44 -20.51
C LEU A 240 13.10 18.81 -21.00
N GLY A 241 11.95 19.43 -20.67
CA GLY A 241 10.63 18.87 -20.97
C GLY A 241 10.30 17.64 -20.12
N VAL A 242 10.79 17.59 -18.88
CA VAL A 242 10.56 16.52 -17.91
C VAL A 242 9.46 16.92 -16.95
N LEU A 243 8.45 16.06 -16.79
CA LEU A 243 7.35 16.27 -15.86
C LEU A 243 7.74 15.84 -14.44
N ARG A 244 7.31 16.59 -13.45
CA ARG A 244 7.54 16.24 -12.04
C ARG A 244 6.37 15.50 -11.43
N SER A 245 6.69 14.58 -10.54
CA SER A 245 5.72 13.90 -9.66
C SER A 245 6.31 13.74 -8.26
N PHE A 246 5.47 13.81 -7.24
CA PHE A 246 5.90 13.69 -5.86
C PHE A 246 5.08 12.65 -5.09
N SER A 247 5.75 12.00 -4.15
CA SER A 247 5.12 11.14 -3.15
C SER A 247 4.15 11.94 -2.29
N ARG A 248 3.15 11.30 -1.70
CA ARG A 248 2.33 11.92 -0.66
C ARG A 248 3.18 12.18 0.58
N PRO A 249 2.96 13.29 1.30
CA PRO A 249 3.72 13.58 2.52
C PRO A 249 3.60 12.45 3.54
N ARG A 250 4.74 11.96 4.06
CA ARG A 250 4.85 10.90 5.06
C ARG A 250 4.33 9.53 4.60
N VAL A 251 4.29 9.27 3.31
CA VAL A 251 3.95 7.97 2.72
C VAL A 251 5.17 7.43 1.98
N SER A 252 5.97 6.61 2.64
CA SER A 252 7.18 6.01 2.09
C SER A 252 6.89 5.10 0.88
N ASN A 253 5.80 4.35 0.93
CA ASN A 253 5.43 3.40 -0.14
C ASN A 253 5.18 4.04 -1.52
N ASP A 254 5.18 5.36 -1.62
CA ASP A 254 5.00 6.05 -2.90
C ASP A 254 6.29 6.10 -3.74
N ASN A 255 7.48 5.80 -3.15
CA ASN A 255 8.76 5.70 -3.87
C ASN A 255 9.45 4.33 -3.68
N PRO A 256 8.78 3.20 -3.96
CA PRO A 256 9.25 1.87 -3.60
C PRO A 256 10.51 1.43 -4.36
N TYR A 257 10.77 2.01 -5.53
CA TYR A 257 11.90 1.62 -6.39
C TYR A 257 13.22 2.16 -5.88
N SER A 258 13.27 3.40 -5.46
CA SER A 258 14.44 4.00 -4.83
C SER A 258 14.73 3.35 -3.48
N GLU A 259 13.71 3.12 -2.66
CA GLU A 259 13.86 2.42 -1.37
C GLU A 259 14.42 1.00 -1.54
N SER A 260 13.89 0.23 -2.50
CA SER A 260 14.38 -1.12 -2.82
C SER A 260 15.84 -1.10 -3.31
N LEU A 261 16.21 -0.10 -4.11
CA LEU A 261 17.57 0.10 -4.59
C LEU A 261 18.51 0.41 -3.43
N PHE A 262 18.15 1.32 -2.53
CA PHE A 262 18.96 1.65 -1.35
C PHE A 262 19.15 0.46 -0.42
N ARG A 263 18.12 -0.37 -0.27
CA ARG A 263 18.26 -1.64 0.44
C ARG A 263 19.31 -2.53 -0.24
N THR A 264 19.29 -2.65 -1.57
CA THR A 264 20.29 -3.42 -2.31
C THR A 264 21.69 -2.85 -2.13
N VAL A 265 21.87 -1.53 -2.15
CA VAL A 265 23.14 -0.85 -1.85
C VAL A 265 23.68 -1.25 -0.46
N LYS A 266 22.87 -1.04 0.58
CA LYS A 266 23.31 -1.14 1.98
C LYS A 266 23.46 -2.57 2.49
N TYR A 267 22.74 -3.53 1.90
CA TYR A 267 22.77 -4.94 2.33
C TYR A 267 23.60 -5.85 1.43
N ARG A 268 24.30 -5.29 0.47
CA ARG A 268 25.24 -6.06 -0.35
C ARG A 268 26.42 -6.54 0.50
N PRO A 269 26.91 -7.79 0.36
CA PRO A 269 27.99 -8.34 1.18
C PRO A 269 29.30 -7.57 1.15
N ASP A 270 29.60 -6.90 0.04
CA ASP A 270 30.80 -6.08 -0.18
C ASP A 270 30.59 -4.60 0.19
N TYR A 271 29.42 -4.23 0.77
CA TYR A 271 29.25 -2.90 1.32
C TYR A 271 30.26 -2.66 2.44
N PRO A 272 31.01 -1.54 2.43
CA PRO A 272 32.08 -1.30 3.39
C PRO A 272 31.58 -1.34 4.83
N ARG A 273 32.20 -2.15 5.68
CA ARG A 273 31.90 -2.21 7.11
C ARG A 273 32.43 -0.99 7.87
N ARG A 274 33.37 -0.25 7.26
CA ARG A 274 33.95 0.97 7.79
C ARG A 274 33.43 2.17 7.01
N PRO A 275 33.31 3.35 7.65
CA PRO A 275 33.02 4.59 6.94
C PRO A 275 34.03 4.85 5.82
N PHE A 276 33.58 5.45 4.72
CA PHE A 276 34.45 5.83 3.60
C PHE A 276 35.47 6.87 4.05
N ARG A 277 36.72 6.73 3.63
CA ARG A 277 37.83 7.62 3.99
C ARG A 277 37.84 8.91 3.18
N SER A 278 37.26 8.88 1.99
CA SER A 278 37.18 10.02 1.10
C SER A 278 35.94 9.92 0.21
N LYS A 279 35.56 11.04 -0.40
CA LYS A 279 34.54 11.08 -1.45
C LYS A 279 34.92 10.21 -2.64
N ASP A 280 36.21 10.22 -3.03
CA ASP A 280 36.70 9.44 -4.17
C ASP A 280 36.57 7.93 -3.93
N GLU A 281 36.87 7.47 -2.70
CA GLU A 281 36.66 6.07 -2.30
C GLU A 281 35.17 5.70 -2.43
N ALA A 282 34.27 6.55 -1.97
CA ALA A 282 32.83 6.35 -2.09
C ALA A 282 32.38 6.34 -3.58
N CYS A 283 32.87 7.26 -4.39
CA CYS A 283 32.61 7.31 -5.83
C CYS A 283 33.06 6.03 -6.53
N LEU A 284 34.27 5.57 -6.23
CA LEU A 284 34.82 4.33 -6.83
C LEU A 284 33.97 3.11 -6.47
N TRP A 285 33.58 3.00 -5.19
CA TRP A 285 32.71 1.89 -4.74
C TRP A 285 31.33 1.97 -5.40
N VAL A 286 30.71 3.16 -5.44
CA VAL A 286 29.40 3.35 -6.09
C VAL A 286 29.47 3.06 -7.58
N ALA A 287 30.53 3.45 -8.28
CA ALA A 287 30.74 3.11 -9.68
C ALA A 287 30.73 1.61 -9.90
N GLY A 288 31.49 0.86 -9.09
CA GLY A 288 31.51 -0.60 -9.12
C GLY A 288 30.17 -1.22 -8.80
N PHE A 289 29.45 -0.66 -7.80
CA PHE A 289 28.11 -1.10 -7.46
C PHE A 289 27.13 -0.89 -8.62
N VAL A 290 27.11 0.29 -9.25
CA VAL A 290 26.18 0.60 -10.35
C VAL A 290 26.48 -0.25 -11.58
N ASP A 291 27.76 -0.49 -11.90
CA ASP A 291 28.14 -1.38 -12.99
C ASP A 291 27.61 -2.81 -12.74
N TRP A 292 27.91 -3.37 -11.56
CA TRP A 292 27.40 -4.66 -11.17
C TRP A 292 25.86 -4.72 -11.20
N TYR A 293 25.19 -3.70 -10.63
CA TYR A 293 23.75 -3.65 -10.56
C TYR A 293 23.10 -3.63 -11.95
N ASN A 294 23.63 -2.83 -12.85
CA ASN A 294 23.09 -2.71 -14.19
C ASN A 294 23.39 -3.92 -15.09
N HIS A 295 24.55 -4.56 -14.95
CA HIS A 295 25.01 -5.56 -15.91
C HIS A 295 25.05 -6.99 -15.37
N GLN A 296 25.07 -7.21 -14.06
CA GLN A 296 25.19 -8.54 -13.48
C GLN A 296 24.02 -8.92 -12.57
N HIS A 297 23.48 -7.96 -11.80
CA HIS A 297 22.39 -8.23 -10.89
C HIS A 297 21.11 -8.61 -11.63
N ARG A 298 20.50 -9.75 -11.24
CA ARG A 298 19.31 -10.31 -11.87
C ARG A 298 18.07 -10.09 -11.00
N HIS A 299 17.15 -9.23 -11.45
CA HIS A 299 15.95 -8.89 -10.71
C HIS A 299 14.81 -9.88 -10.95
N SER A 300 14.21 -10.40 -9.87
CA SER A 300 13.04 -11.27 -9.95
C SER A 300 11.82 -10.57 -10.60
N GLY A 301 11.58 -9.31 -10.29
CA GLY A 301 10.50 -8.50 -10.84
C GLY A 301 10.58 -8.26 -12.35
N ILE A 302 11.76 -8.43 -12.96
CA ILE A 302 11.98 -8.36 -14.40
C ILE A 302 12.44 -9.71 -14.99
N ARG A 303 11.97 -10.81 -14.40
CA ARG A 303 12.23 -12.18 -14.88
C ARG A 303 13.71 -12.57 -14.91
N PHE A 304 14.49 -12.13 -13.92
CA PHE A 304 15.91 -12.48 -13.75
C PHE A 304 16.79 -12.15 -14.97
N VAL A 305 16.48 -11.08 -15.68
CA VAL A 305 17.39 -10.39 -16.57
C VAL A 305 18.08 -9.26 -15.81
N THR A 306 19.14 -8.70 -16.37
CA THR A 306 19.77 -7.52 -15.79
C THR A 306 19.01 -6.24 -16.19
N PRO A 307 19.13 -5.16 -15.41
CA PRO A 307 18.54 -3.87 -15.76
C PRO A 307 18.95 -3.37 -17.15
N ALA A 308 20.24 -3.50 -17.51
CA ALA A 308 20.75 -3.11 -18.82
C ALA A 308 20.11 -3.92 -19.95
N GLN A 309 20.01 -5.25 -19.81
CA GLN A 309 19.37 -6.11 -20.80
C GLN A 309 17.88 -5.77 -21.01
N ARG A 310 17.17 -5.41 -19.95
CA ARG A 310 15.79 -4.97 -20.10
C ARG A 310 15.70 -3.59 -20.73
N HIS A 311 16.59 -2.69 -20.38
CA HIS A 311 16.60 -1.32 -20.90
C HIS A 311 16.91 -1.28 -22.40
N SER A 312 17.85 -2.11 -22.87
CA SER A 312 18.20 -2.24 -24.29
C SER A 312 17.19 -3.02 -25.13
N GLY A 313 16.30 -3.79 -24.48
CA GLY A 313 15.34 -4.67 -25.17
C GLY A 313 15.82 -6.12 -25.35
N GLU A 314 17.08 -6.45 -25.07
CA GLU A 314 17.66 -7.81 -25.16
C GLU A 314 16.90 -8.84 -24.32
N ALA A 315 16.26 -8.38 -23.22
CA ALA A 315 15.49 -9.22 -22.31
C ALA A 315 14.42 -10.06 -23.01
N ILE A 316 13.86 -9.57 -24.13
CA ILE A 316 12.80 -10.26 -24.87
C ILE A 316 13.34 -11.58 -25.43
N GLU A 317 14.45 -11.53 -26.13
CA GLU A 317 15.07 -12.73 -26.75
C GLU A 317 15.63 -13.69 -25.70
N LEU A 318 16.27 -13.16 -24.65
CA LEU A 318 16.72 -13.96 -23.52
C LEU A 318 15.59 -14.75 -22.86
N CYS A 319 14.45 -14.10 -22.63
CA CYS A 319 13.29 -14.75 -22.01
C CYS A 319 12.63 -15.76 -22.96
N ARG A 320 12.56 -15.48 -24.28
CA ARG A 320 12.12 -16.45 -25.28
C ARG A 320 13.02 -17.68 -25.33
N HIS A 321 14.35 -17.48 -25.32
CA HIS A 321 15.31 -18.59 -25.28
C HIS A 321 15.10 -19.44 -24.01
N ARG A 322 15.00 -18.83 -22.83
CA ARG A 322 14.75 -19.54 -21.58
C ARG A 322 13.45 -20.34 -21.62
N ALA A 323 12.36 -19.75 -22.14
CA ALA A 323 11.09 -20.46 -22.30
C ALA A 323 11.24 -21.73 -23.14
N ARG A 324 11.96 -21.67 -24.25
CA ARG A 324 12.26 -22.84 -25.11
C ARG A 324 13.08 -23.90 -24.37
N VAL A 325 14.14 -23.51 -23.68
CA VAL A 325 14.98 -24.44 -22.90
C VAL A 325 14.17 -25.18 -21.83
N TYR A 326 13.33 -24.45 -21.09
CA TYR A 326 12.48 -25.07 -20.06
C TYR A 326 11.43 -26.01 -20.66
N GLU A 327 10.84 -25.65 -21.79
CA GLU A 327 9.85 -26.49 -22.45
C GLU A 327 10.48 -27.78 -23.02
N LEU A 328 11.66 -27.68 -23.63
CA LEU A 328 12.40 -28.87 -24.08
C LEU A 328 12.79 -29.77 -22.91
N ALA A 329 13.19 -29.20 -21.77
CA ALA A 329 13.52 -29.99 -20.58
C ALA A 329 12.25 -30.71 -20.03
N ARG A 330 11.10 -30.05 -20.06
CA ARG A 330 9.81 -30.65 -19.69
C ARG A 330 9.43 -31.81 -20.61
N GLN A 331 9.57 -31.63 -21.90
CA GLN A 331 9.28 -32.67 -22.91
C GLN A 331 10.18 -33.90 -22.74
N ARG A 332 11.48 -33.69 -22.41
CA ARG A 332 12.42 -34.80 -22.17
C ARG A 332 12.16 -35.57 -20.88
N HIS A 333 11.66 -34.88 -19.85
CA HIS A 333 11.44 -35.45 -18.51
C HIS A 333 10.08 -35.02 -17.92
N PRO A 334 8.94 -35.41 -18.54
CA PRO A 334 7.61 -34.90 -18.14
C PRO A 334 7.24 -35.25 -16.69
N ARG A 335 7.69 -36.40 -16.19
CA ARG A 335 7.42 -36.84 -14.80
C ARG A 335 8.08 -35.97 -13.72
N ARG A 336 9.03 -35.10 -14.07
CA ARG A 336 9.69 -34.17 -13.14
C ARG A 336 8.94 -32.84 -12.99
N TRP A 337 7.84 -32.67 -13.71
CA TRP A 337 7.07 -31.44 -13.76
C TRP A 337 5.64 -31.70 -13.31
N SER A 338 5.22 -31.03 -12.24
CA SER A 338 3.85 -31.12 -11.72
C SER A 338 2.85 -30.19 -12.44
N GLY A 339 3.31 -29.37 -13.38
CA GLY A 339 2.48 -28.40 -14.10
C GLY A 339 3.21 -27.75 -15.27
N SER A 340 2.81 -26.54 -15.61
CA SER A 340 3.43 -25.74 -16.67
C SER A 340 4.83 -25.26 -16.26
N THR A 341 5.66 -24.92 -17.27
CA THR A 341 6.96 -24.31 -17.03
C THR A 341 6.81 -22.86 -16.52
N ARG A 342 7.88 -22.31 -15.96
CA ARG A 342 7.88 -20.94 -15.46
C ARG A 342 7.55 -19.94 -16.58
N CYS A 343 6.66 -18.98 -16.29
CA CYS A 343 6.37 -17.88 -17.20
C CYS A 343 7.56 -16.89 -17.26
N TRP A 344 8.19 -16.80 -18.42
CA TRP A 344 9.28 -15.88 -18.70
C TRP A 344 8.84 -14.58 -19.36
N ARG A 345 7.52 -14.41 -19.63
CA ARG A 345 7.01 -13.17 -20.24
C ARG A 345 7.35 -11.96 -19.37
N GLN A 346 8.01 -10.97 -19.98
CA GLN A 346 8.31 -9.70 -19.32
C GLN A 346 7.04 -8.95 -18.94
N PRO A 347 6.97 -8.28 -17.77
CA PRO A 347 5.89 -7.36 -17.48
C PRO A 347 5.81 -6.25 -18.52
N SER A 348 4.65 -6.07 -19.15
CA SER A 348 4.44 -5.03 -20.17
C SER A 348 4.24 -3.65 -19.59
N VAL A 349 3.81 -3.58 -18.33
CA VAL A 349 3.57 -2.34 -17.59
C VAL A 349 4.15 -2.45 -16.20
N VAL A 350 4.74 -1.38 -15.75
CA VAL A 350 5.25 -1.24 -14.37
C VAL A 350 4.61 0.00 -13.75
N TRP A 351 4.14 -0.12 -12.52
CA TRP A 351 3.40 0.93 -11.83
C TRP A 351 4.15 1.46 -10.62
N ILE A 352 4.01 2.76 -10.37
CA ILE A 352 4.02 3.33 -9.04
C ILE A 352 2.56 3.44 -8.61
N ASN A 353 2.19 2.80 -7.52
CA ASN A 353 0.81 2.70 -7.01
C ASN A 353 -0.19 2.17 -8.05
N PRO A 354 -0.20 0.85 -8.32
CA PRO A 354 -1.13 0.27 -9.28
C PRO A 354 -2.59 0.55 -8.88
N PRO A 355 -3.52 0.64 -9.86
CA PRO A 355 -4.94 0.72 -9.56
C PRO A 355 -5.40 -0.53 -8.80
N PRO A 356 -6.42 -0.44 -7.93
CA PRO A 356 -7.00 -1.60 -7.29
C PRO A 356 -7.50 -2.60 -8.34
N PRO A 357 -7.45 -3.90 -8.07
CA PRO A 357 -7.96 -4.90 -8.99
C PRO A 357 -9.45 -4.67 -9.30
N ALA A 358 -9.86 -4.85 -10.54
CA ALA A 358 -11.20 -4.53 -11.05
C ALA A 358 -12.37 -5.30 -10.36
N ASN A 359 -12.08 -6.26 -9.47
CA ASN A 359 -13.08 -7.08 -8.76
C ASN A 359 -13.30 -6.69 -7.28
N ALA A 360 -12.80 -5.55 -6.82
CA ALA A 360 -13.22 -5.02 -5.53
C ALA A 360 -14.56 -4.29 -5.75
N ASN A 361 -15.67 -4.91 -5.35
CA ASN A 361 -16.99 -4.27 -5.23
C ASN A 361 -16.86 -3.04 -4.32
N SER A 362 -16.57 -1.89 -4.91
CA SER A 362 -16.74 -0.59 -4.30
C SER A 362 -17.97 0.04 -4.91
N PRO A 363 -18.94 0.47 -4.09
CA PRO A 363 -20.05 1.29 -4.59
C PRO A 363 -19.44 2.54 -5.22
N ALA A 364 -19.78 2.81 -6.47
CA ALA A 364 -19.42 4.02 -7.17
C ALA A 364 -19.98 5.21 -6.36
N THR A 365 -19.12 5.96 -5.70
CA THR A 365 -19.49 7.27 -5.17
C THR A 365 -19.64 8.19 -6.38
N LEU A 366 -20.88 8.37 -6.81
CA LEU A 366 -21.28 9.43 -7.72
C LEU A 366 -20.90 10.77 -7.09
N VAL A 367 -19.80 11.36 -7.52
CA VAL A 367 -19.55 12.79 -7.33
C VAL A 367 -20.37 13.50 -8.39
N MET A 368 -21.55 13.96 -8.00
CA MET A 368 -22.30 14.95 -8.78
C MET A 368 -21.47 16.23 -8.81
N ALA A 369 -21.12 16.68 -10.00
CA ALA A 369 -20.60 18.00 -10.24
C ALA A 369 -21.74 19.02 -9.96
N ALA A 370 -21.46 20.01 -9.13
CA ALA A 370 -22.14 21.28 -9.05
C ALA A 370 -21.08 22.37 -8.86
#